data_a16df7605c32a4841007b0099cf09e7d
#
_entry.id   a16df7605c32a4841007b0099cf09e7d
#
_cell.length_a   1.000
_cell.length_b   1.000
_cell.length_c   1.000
_cell.angle_alpha   90.00
_cell.angle_beta   90.00
_cell.angle_gamma   90.00
#
_symmetry.space_group_name_H-M   'P 1'
#
loop_
_entity.id
_entity.type
_entity.pdbx_description
1 polymer ?
#
loop_
_entity_poly.entity_id
_entity_poly.type
_entity_poly.pdbx_seq_one_letter_code
_entity_poly.pdbx_strand_id
1 'polypeptide(L)'
;MVDRVRDFRRRLQRDSADRVLPTRHGTAILGDSIPDVYDHNYVTVEEPRVGASELAADADEALADRRHRRVIVEDGAPGLAADFVTEGYTLSTHLVLAHTRPPDRLVDTSVVREVPLDDLLPGRTESALREPWGSVSLAAQLNEAKRRTAEAMPTRFYGAFADDELAGWCELRVGDGVAQIEDVEVLQEFRGRGLGRAVVQHALEHGLRTADIVFLEALADDWPRELYAKLGFTLVGRRDFYTRLPPG
;
A
#
# COMPACT_ATOMS: atom_id res chain seq x y z
N MET A 1 18.22 -0.75 7.90
CA MET A 1 16.82 -1.20 7.83
C MET A 1 16.00 -0.25 6.98
N VAL A 2 15.85 1.00 7.36
CA VAL A 2 15.01 2.00 6.65
C VAL A 2 15.39 2.12 5.17
N ASP A 3 16.67 2.26 4.85
CA ASP A 3 17.14 2.37 3.46
C ASP A 3 16.79 1.12 2.63
N ARG A 4 16.95 -0.10 3.18
CA ARG A 4 16.55 -1.34 2.49
C ARG A 4 15.04 -1.40 2.21
N VAL A 5 14.21 -0.94 3.14
CA VAL A 5 12.76 -0.85 2.94
C VAL A 5 12.43 0.18 1.86
N ARG A 6 13.12 1.33 1.85
CA ARG A 6 12.95 2.35 0.82
C ARG A 6 13.37 1.83 -0.56
N ASP A 7 14.51 1.15 -0.67
CA ASP A 7 15.00 0.58 -1.92
C ASP A 7 14.06 -0.52 -2.46
N PHE A 8 13.53 -1.37 -1.57
CA PHE A 8 12.51 -2.36 -1.92
C PHE A 8 11.27 -1.68 -2.55
N ARG A 9 10.74 -0.63 -1.92
CA ARG A 9 9.59 0.13 -2.46
C ARG A 9 9.90 0.79 -3.80
N ARG A 10 11.07 1.45 -3.91
CA ARG A 10 11.50 2.09 -5.16
C ARG A 10 11.57 1.09 -6.30
N ARG A 11 12.13 -0.08 -6.04
CA ARG A 11 12.19 -1.15 -7.04
C ARG A 11 10.80 -1.56 -7.47
N LEU A 12 9.93 -1.90 -6.51
CA LEU A 12 8.56 -2.29 -6.80
C LEU A 12 7.81 -1.23 -7.63
N GLN A 13 7.92 0.03 -7.24
CA GLN A 13 7.30 1.16 -7.94
C GLN A 13 7.77 1.28 -9.40
N ARG A 14 9.07 1.15 -9.64
CA ARG A 14 9.65 1.22 -10.98
C ARG A 14 9.24 0.02 -11.83
N ASP A 15 9.34 -1.17 -11.27
CA ASP A 15 9.15 -2.43 -12.00
C ASP A 15 7.66 -2.69 -12.32
N SER A 16 6.74 -2.08 -11.56
CA SER A 16 5.28 -2.17 -11.78
C SER A 16 4.70 -1.02 -12.60
N ALA A 17 5.48 0.02 -12.92
CA ALA A 17 5.04 1.18 -13.68
C ALA A 17 5.12 0.95 -15.20
N ASP A 18 4.23 1.59 -15.97
CA ASP A 18 4.37 1.69 -17.44
C ASP A 18 5.46 2.69 -17.83
N ARG A 19 5.54 3.80 -17.09
CA ARG A 19 6.55 4.84 -17.30
C ARG A 19 7.06 5.38 -15.97
N VAL A 20 8.35 5.65 -15.95
CA VAL A 20 9.04 6.35 -14.86
C VAL A 20 9.75 7.55 -15.46
N LEU A 21 9.36 8.75 -15.08
CA LEU A 21 9.84 9.99 -15.69
C LEU A 21 10.43 10.91 -14.59
N PRO A 22 11.59 11.53 -14.84
CA PRO A 22 12.08 12.57 -13.95
C PRO A 22 11.14 13.79 -14.01
N THR A 23 10.85 14.38 -12.86
CA THR A 23 10.27 15.72 -12.75
C THR A 23 11.36 16.72 -12.32
N ARG A 24 11.03 17.98 -12.13
CA ARG A 24 12.01 18.96 -11.67
C ARG A 24 12.51 18.66 -10.25
N HIS A 25 11.66 18.14 -9.37
CA HIS A 25 11.97 17.95 -7.94
C HIS A 25 11.76 16.51 -7.46
N GLY A 26 11.43 15.58 -8.35
CA GLY A 26 11.15 14.19 -7.98
C GLY A 26 11.10 13.24 -9.17
N THR A 27 10.26 12.22 -9.05
CA THR A 27 10.05 11.19 -10.07
C THR A 27 8.56 10.91 -10.21
N ALA A 28 8.04 10.95 -11.43
CA ALA A 28 6.68 10.52 -11.74
C ALA A 28 6.65 9.01 -12.02
N ILE A 29 5.73 8.34 -11.37
CA ILE A 29 5.39 6.92 -11.55
C ILE A 29 4.03 6.87 -12.23
N LEU A 30 3.93 6.22 -13.38
CA LEU A 30 2.73 6.28 -14.22
C LEU A 30 2.30 4.87 -14.65
N GLY A 31 1.02 4.57 -14.41
CA GLY A 31 0.32 3.39 -14.89
C GLY A 31 -0.69 3.79 -15.97
N ASP A 32 -0.28 3.79 -17.24
CA ASP A 32 -1.09 4.33 -18.35
C ASP A 32 -2.36 3.52 -18.62
N SER A 33 -2.32 2.20 -18.40
CA SER A 33 -3.50 1.33 -18.55
C SER A 33 -4.42 1.30 -17.33
N ILE A 34 -3.99 1.91 -16.22
CA ILE A 34 -4.74 1.99 -14.94
C ILE A 34 -4.76 3.44 -14.43
N PRO A 35 -5.23 4.40 -15.22
CA PRO A 35 -5.10 5.84 -14.94
C PRO A 35 -5.84 6.30 -13.68
N ASP A 36 -6.86 5.57 -13.23
CA ASP A 36 -7.65 5.91 -12.05
C ASP A 36 -7.10 5.31 -10.74
N VAL A 37 -6.04 4.46 -10.81
CA VAL A 37 -5.38 3.91 -9.63
C VAL A 37 -4.31 4.87 -9.15
N TYR A 38 -4.62 5.61 -8.10
CA TYR A 38 -3.78 6.69 -7.57
C TYR A 38 -2.41 6.20 -7.10
N ASP A 39 -2.33 4.98 -6.56
CA ASP A 39 -1.10 4.35 -6.06
C ASP A 39 -0.17 3.86 -7.19
N HIS A 40 -0.59 4.02 -8.44
CA HIS A 40 0.21 3.79 -9.65
C HIS A 40 0.35 5.05 -10.52
N ASN A 41 -0.14 6.22 -10.05
CA ASN A 41 -0.10 7.49 -10.79
C ASN A 41 0.18 8.65 -9.83
N TYR A 42 1.45 8.97 -9.60
CA TYR A 42 1.88 9.99 -8.63
C TYR A 42 3.28 10.51 -8.92
N VAL A 43 3.64 11.62 -8.29
CA VAL A 43 5.02 12.10 -8.16
C VAL A 43 5.56 11.71 -6.79
N THR A 44 6.73 11.06 -6.72
CA THR A 44 7.41 10.78 -5.46
C THR A 44 8.60 11.70 -5.25
N VAL A 45 8.76 12.18 -4.02
CA VAL A 45 9.82 13.09 -3.59
C VAL A 45 10.46 12.52 -2.32
N GLU A 46 11.76 12.31 -2.34
CA GLU A 46 12.47 11.72 -1.20
C GLU A 46 12.88 12.77 -0.18
N GLU A 47 13.54 13.81 -0.64
CA GLU A 47 14.01 14.92 0.19
C GLU A 47 13.46 16.24 -0.41
N PRO A 48 12.31 16.73 0.05
CA PRO A 48 11.76 17.97 -0.48
C PRO A 48 12.67 19.15 -0.11
N ARG A 49 13.19 19.81 -1.14
CA ARG A 49 14.06 21.01 -1.01
C ARG A 49 13.35 22.29 -1.44
N VAL A 50 12.09 22.17 -1.77
CA VAL A 50 11.22 23.23 -2.29
C VAL A 50 9.87 23.19 -1.59
N GLY A 51 9.05 24.23 -1.79
CA GLY A 51 7.73 24.33 -1.17
C GLY A 51 6.67 23.46 -1.86
N ALA A 52 5.48 23.45 -1.30
CA ALA A 52 4.34 22.67 -1.82
C ALA A 52 3.92 23.13 -3.22
N SER A 53 4.03 24.43 -3.53
CA SER A 53 3.63 25.00 -4.82
C SER A 53 4.47 24.44 -5.97
N GLU A 54 5.80 24.31 -5.80
CA GLU A 54 6.67 23.73 -6.82
C GLU A 54 6.42 22.24 -7.01
N LEU A 55 6.17 21.50 -5.92
CA LEU A 55 5.83 20.09 -5.98
C LEU A 55 4.45 19.84 -6.60
N ALA A 56 3.49 20.74 -6.34
CA ALA A 56 2.19 20.72 -6.97
C ALA A 56 2.28 20.98 -8.47
N ALA A 57 3.15 21.91 -8.91
CA ALA A 57 3.41 22.17 -10.32
C ALA A 57 4.02 20.96 -11.03
N ASP A 58 4.96 20.24 -10.40
CA ASP A 58 5.48 18.97 -10.92
C ASP A 58 4.37 17.93 -11.13
N ALA A 59 3.45 17.82 -10.15
CA ALA A 59 2.31 16.90 -10.26
C ALA A 59 1.29 17.35 -11.32
N ASP A 60 1.07 18.65 -11.48
CA ASP A 60 0.18 19.19 -12.51
C ASP A 60 0.69 18.90 -13.92
N GLU A 61 2.01 18.99 -14.13
CA GLU A 61 2.66 18.66 -15.39
C GLU A 61 2.67 17.15 -15.65
N ALA A 62 3.19 16.37 -14.69
CA ALA A 62 3.40 14.94 -14.86
C ALA A 62 2.09 14.13 -14.94
N LEU A 63 1.03 14.59 -14.28
CA LEU A 63 -0.27 13.92 -14.21
C LEU A 63 -1.36 14.69 -14.99
N ALA A 64 -0.99 15.51 -15.97
CA ALA A 64 -1.92 16.37 -16.71
C ALA A 64 -3.11 15.61 -17.34
N ASP A 65 -2.89 14.38 -17.75
CA ASP A 65 -3.88 13.47 -18.34
C ASP A 65 -4.61 12.58 -17.32
N ARG A 66 -4.37 12.78 -16.00
CA ARG A 66 -5.03 12.05 -14.91
C ARG A 66 -6.12 12.91 -14.26
N ARG A 67 -7.11 12.25 -13.66
CA ARG A 67 -8.21 12.93 -12.96
C ARG A 67 -7.81 13.45 -11.58
N HIS A 68 -6.65 13.07 -11.08
CA HIS A 68 -6.12 13.46 -9.76
C HIS A 68 -4.71 14.02 -9.86
N ARG A 69 -4.26 14.66 -8.79
CA ARG A 69 -2.87 15.00 -8.55
C ARG A 69 -2.44 14.35 -7.25
N ARG A 70 -1.34 13.60 -7.28
CA ARG A 70 -0.80 12.98 -6.07
C ARG A 70 0.69 13.21 -5.97
N VAL A 71 1.12 13.70 -4.80
CA VAL A 71 2.53 13.82 -4.41
C VAL A 71 2.76 12.95 -3.18
N ILE A 72 3.76 12.09 -3.21
CA ILE A 72 4.19 11.26 -2.09
C ILE A 72 5.54 11.77 -1.62
N VAL A 73 5.61 12.18 -0.34
CA VAL A 73 6.86 12.62 0.29
C VAL A 73 7.36 11.51 1.21
N GLU A 74 8.52 10.96 0.89
CA GLU A 74 9.18 9.93 1.69
C GLU A 74 9.70 10.55 3.00
N ASP A 75 9.66 9.77 4.09
CA ASP A 75 10.03 10.17 5.45
C ASP A 75 9.20 11.33 6.04
N GLY A 76 8.21 11.80 5.28
CA GLY A 76 7.33 12.89 5.65
C GLY A 76 8.01 14.24 5.68
N ALA A 77 7.25 15.30 5.50
CA ALA A 77 7.70 16.67 5.64
C ALA A 77 6.59 17.52 6.30
N PRO A 78 6.48 17.50 7.63
CA PRO A 78 5.37 18.15 8.34
C PRO A 78 5.21 19.64 7.99
N GLY A 79 6.31 20.33 7.64
CA GLY A 79 6.26 21.74 7.21
C GLY A 79 5.52 22.00 5.90
N LEU A 80 5.36 20.98 5.04
CA LEU A 80 4.65 21.10 3.77
C LEU A 80 3.12 20.91 3.91
N ALA A 81 2.64 20.33 5.00
CA ALA A 81 1.25 19.93 5.12
C ALA A 81 0.26 21.11 5.00
N ALA A 82 0.54 22.22 5.68
CA ALA A 82 -0.30 23.43 5.64
C ALA A 82 -0.32 24.06 4.24
N ASP A 83 0.85 24.11 3.59
CA ASP A 83 0.99 24.69 2.27
C ASP A 83 0.28 23.85 1.20
N PHE A 84 0.38 22.51 1.27
CA PHE A 84 -0.37 21.62 0.39
C PHE A 84 -1.89 21.74 0.58
N VAL A 85 -2.37 21.95 1.80
CA VAL A 85 -3.80 22.23 2.05
C VAL A 85 -4.21 23.53 1.34
N THR A 86 -3.37 24.57 1.34
CA THR A 86 -3.61 25.82 0.61
C THR A 86 -3.68 25.60 -0.90
N GLU A 87 -2.91 24.66 -1.44
CA GLU A 87 -2.95 24.23 -2.84
C GLU A 87 -4.13 23.27 -3.16
N GLY A 88 -5.03 23.05 -2.19
CA GLY A 88 -6.24 22.21 -2.38
C GLY A 88 -6.00 20.70 -2.23
N TYR A 89 -4.88 20.28 -1.64
CA TYR A 89 -4.60 18.87 -1.39
C TYR A 89 -5.11 18.43 -0.01
N THR A 90 -5.47 17.16 0.09
CA THR A 90 -5.70 16.46 1.36
C THR A 90 -4.47 15.64 1.71
N LEU A 91 -4.16 15.53 3.01
CA LEU A 91 -3.06 14.72 3.53
C LEU A 91 -3.58 13.38 4.06
N SER A 92 -2.89 12.30 3.67
CA SER A 92 -2.97 11.00 4.33
C SER A 92 -1.55 10.57 4.72
N THR A 93 -1.33 10.22 5.98
CA THR A 93 -0.03 9.77 6.46
C THR A 93 -0.03 8.25 6.61
N HIS A 94 0.95 7.59 6.00
CA HIS A 94 1.22 6.16 6.17
C HIS A 94 2.43 5.96 7.08
N LEU A 95 2.28 5.11 8.06
CA LEU A 95 3.34 4.66 8.95
C LEU A 95 4.02 3.44 8.35
N VAL A 96 5.33 3.45 8.26
CA VAL A 96 6.14 2.29 7.89
C VAL A 96 6.51 1.55 9.17
N LEU A 97 6.03 0.32 9.31
CA LEU A 97 6.15 -0.49 10.51
C LEU A 97 6.98 -1.73 10.20
N ALA A 98 8.09 -1.96 10.89
CA ALA A 98 8.91 -3.16 10.73
C ALA A 98 8.75 -4.09 11.94
N HIS A 99 8.77 -5.41 11.69
CA HIS A 99 8.74 -6.40 12.74
C HIS A 99 10.08 -6.42 13.47
N THR A 100 10.08 -6.19 14.79
CA THR A 100 11.29 -6.05 15.62
C THR A 100 11.26 -6.84 16.91
N ARG A 101 10.12 -7.42 17.29
CA ARG A 101 9.94 -8.19 18.52
C ARG A 101 8.87 -9.27 18.33
N PRO A 102 8.89 -10.34 19.11
CA PRO A 102 7.85 -11.38 19.02
C PRO A 102 6.43 -10.82 19.22
N PRO A 103 5.41 -11.45 18.60
CA PRO A 103 4.02 -11.17 18.87
C PRO A 103 3.68 -11.33 20.37
N ASP A 104 2.71 -10.56 20.88
CA ASP A 104 2.20 -10.68 22.25
C ASP A 104 1.59 -12.06 22.52
N ARG A 105 1.00 -12.66 21.51
CA ARG A 105 0.46 -14.03 21.50
C ARG A 105 0.44 -14.59 20.09
N LEU A 106 0.56 -15.89 19.97
CA LEU A 106 0.28 -16.61 18.75
C LEU A 106 -1.20 -17.00 18.68
N VAL A 107 -1.75 -17.05 17.48
CA VAL A 107 -3.11 -17.55 17.21
C VAL A 107 -3.05 -18.73 16.24
N ASP A 108 -4.12 -19.50 16.19
CA ASP A 108 -4.25 -20.54 15.19
C ASP A 108 -4.37 -19.92 13.79
N THR A 109 -3.49 -20.32 12.89
CA THR A 109 -3.44 -19.89 11.50
C THR A 109 -3.91 -20.97 10.52
N SER A 110 -4.47 -22.09 11.01
CA SER A 110 -4.94 -23.21 10.18
C SER A 110 -6.06 -22.82 9.21
N VAL A 111 -6.78 -21.73 9.51
CA VAL A 111 -7.80 -21.14 8.64
C VAL A 111 -7.21 -20.35 7.47
N VAL A 112 -5.88 -20.19 7.42
CA VAL A 112 -5.19 -19.43 6.37
C VAL A 112 -4.44 -20.39 5.46
N ARG A 113 -4.61 -20.21 4.16
CA ARG A 113 -3.86 -20.95 3.14
C ARG A 113 -3.40 -20.06 2.00
N GLU A 114 -2.31 -20.44 1.34
CA GLU A 114 -1.87 -19.81 0.11
C GLU A 114 -2.87 -20.12 -1.02
N VAL A 115 -3.21 -19.10 -1.80
CA VAL A 115 -4.16 -19.20 -2.91
C VAL A 115 -3.62 -18.46 -4.14
N PRO A 116 -4.03 -18.82 -5.36
CA PRO A 116 -3.77 -18.02 -6.55
C PRO A 116 -4.41 -16.63 -6.43
N LEU A 117 -3.81 -15.61 -7.06
CA LEU A 117 -4.40 -14.26 -7.12
C LEU A 117 -5.83 -14.30 -7.66
N ASP A 118 -6.06 -15.11 -8.69
CA ASP A 118 -7.37 -15.21 -9.36
C ASP A 118 -8.51 -15.63 -8.42
N ASP A 119 -8.21 -16.41 -7.38
CA ASP A 119 -9.19 -16.80 -6.36
C ASP A 119 -9.58 -15.64 -5.43
N LEU A 120 -8.73 -14.59 -5.31
CA LEU A 120 -9.01 -13.40 -4.51
C LEU A 120 -9.76 -12.32 -5.29
N LEU A 121 -9.64 -12.28 -6.63
CA LEU A 121 -10.18 -11.18 -7.44
C LEU A 121 -11.69 -10.95 -7.29
N PRO A 122 -12.54 -12.00 -7.16
CA PRO A 122 -13.97 -11.78 -6.92
C PRO A 122 -14.24 -11.02 -5.61
N GLY A 123 -13.65 -11.46 -4.49
CA GLY A 123 -13.79 -10.81 -3.19
C GLY A 123 -13.27 -9.37 -3.19
N ARG A 124 -12.12 -9.14 -3.84
CA ARG A 124 -11.54 -7.80 -4.02
C ARG A 124 -12.44 -6.87 -4.84
N THR A 125 -13.02 -7.39 -5.92
CA THR A 125 -13.98 -6.64 -6.74
C THR A 125 -15.21 -6.27 -5.93
N GLU A 126 -15.77 -7.20 -5.18
CA GLU A 126 -16.92 -6.96 -4.32
C GLU A 126 -16.61 -5.92 -3.24
N SER A 127 -15.46 -6.04 -2.57
CA SER A 127 -15.01 -5.05 -1.58
C SER A 127 -14.89 -3.65 -2.19
N ALA A 128 -14.23 -3.52 -3.34
CA ALA A 128 -14.09 -2.24 -4.03
C ALA A 128 -15.44 -1.63 -4.43
N LEU A 129 -16.41 -2.44 -4.84
CA LEU A 129 -17.75 -1.97 -5.23
C LEU A 129 -18.60 -1.52 -4.02
N ARG A 130 -18.29 -1.98 -2.81
CA ARG A 130 -18.97 -1.53 -1.57
C ARG A 130 -18.53 -0.13 -1.12
N GLU A 131 -17.38 0.34 -1.62
CA GLU A 131 -16.85 1.66 -1.26
C GLU A 131 -17.59 2.79 -2.00
N PRO A 132 -17.76 3.98 -1.38
CA PRO A 132 -18.45 5.12 -2.01
C PRO A 132 -17.83 5.59 -3.33
N TRP A 133 -16.54 5.36 -3.50
CA TRP A 133 -15.78 5.67 -4.72
C TRP A 133 -15.73 4.51 -5.73
N GLY A 134 -16.30 3.35 -5.37
CA GLY A 134 -16.21 2.12 -6.14
C GLY A 134 -16.97 2.18 -7.47
N SER A 135 -16.38 1.60 -8.51
CA SER A 135 -17.01 1.38 -9.80
C SER A 135 -16.45 0.12 -10.46
N VAL A 136 -17.20 -0.46 -11.41
CA VAL A 136 -16.73 -1.64 -12.15
C VAL A 136 -15.41 -1.36 -12.87
N SER A 137 -15.26 -0.18 -13.47
CA SER A 137 -14.03 0.23 -14.15
C SER A 137 -12.85 0.33 -13.19
N LEU A 138 -13.05 0.98 -12.03
CA LEU A 138 -11.97 1.12 -11.04
C LEU A 138 -11.61 -0.21 -10.39
N ALA A 139 -12.59 -1.06 -10.07
CA ALA A 139 -12.33 -2.40 -9.55
C ALA A 139 -11.49 -3.24 -10.52
N ALA A 140 -11.78 -3.15 -11.82
CA ALA A 140 -10.97 -3.83 -12.85
C ALA A 140 -9.53 -3.27 -12.90
N GLN A 141 -9.35 -1.96 -12.82
CA GLN A 141 -8.02 -1.34 -12.78
C GLN A 141 -7.25 -1.70 -11.49
N LEU A 142 -7.92 -1.77 -10.34
CA LEU A 142 -7.31 -2.21 -9.07
C LEU A 142 -6.82 -3.67 -9.15
N ASN A 143 -7.59 -4.55 -9.79
CA ASN A 143 -7.20 -5.93 -10.02
C ASN A 143 -6.02 -6.04 -10.99
N GLU A 144 -6.01 -5.23 -12.06
CA GLU A 144 -4.88 -5.14 -12.98
C GLU A 144 -3.61 -4.62 -12.28
N ALA A 145 -3.73 -3.60 -11.41
CA ALA A 145 -2.62 -3.12 -10.60
C ALA A 145 -1.99 -4.23 -9.74
N LYS A 146 -2.82 -5.16 -9.21
CA LYS A 146 -2.32 -6.31 -8.46
C LYS A 146 -1.57 -7.31 -9.33
N ARG A 147 -2.04 -7.58 -10.53
CA ARG A 147 -1.32 -8.45 -11.48
C ARG A 147 0.06 -7.89 -11.80
N ARG A 148 0.14 -6.60 -12.12
CA ARG A 148 1.41 -5.91 -12.38
C ARG A 148 2.38 -5.96 -11.22
N THR A 149 1.87 -5.72 -10.01
CA THR A 149 2.68 -5.82 -8.80
C THR A 149 3.23 -7.24 -8.60
N ALA A 150 2.41 -8.27 -8.84
CA ALA A 150 2.81 -9.67 -8.73
C ALA A 150 3.79 -10.11 -9.83
N GLU A 151 3.71 -9.50 -11.02
CA GLU A 151 4.68 -9.71 -12.11
C GLU A 151 6.02 -9.02 -11.82
N ALA A 152 5.98 -7.82 -11.23
CA ALA A 152 7.16 -7.03 -10.90
C ALA A 152 7.97 -7.60 -9.73
N MET A 153 7.32 -8.32 -8.81
CA MET A 153 7.97 -8.85 -7.62
C MET A 153 7.34 -10.17 -7.16
N PRO A 154 8.15 -11.17 -6.75
CA PRO A 154 7.66 -12.41 -6.16
C PRO A 154 6.65 -12.14 -5.05
N THR A 155 5.41 -12.53 -5.29
CA THR A 155 4.27 -12.26 -4.39
C THR A 155 3.53 -13.56 -4.09
N ARG A 156 3.21 -13.78 -2.82
CA ARG A 156 2.33 -14.85 -2.35
C ARG A 156 1.04 -14.24 -1.86
N PHE A 157 -0.06 -14.89 -2.13
CA PHE A 157 -1.37 -14.46 -1.70
C PHE A 157 -1.92 -15.46 -0.68
N TYR A 158 -2.46 -14.95 0.43
CA TYR A 158 -3.04 -15.76 1.49
C TYR A 158 -4.50 -15.41 1.67
N GLY A 159 -5.36 -16.42 1.61
CA GLY A 159 -6.78 -16.35 1.96
C GLY A 159 -7.01 -16.86 3.38
N ALA A 160 -7.78 -16.12 4.18
CA ALA A 160 -8.35 -16.59 5.42
C ALA A 160 -9.79 -17.05 5.17
N PHE A 161 -10.13 -18.23 5.67
CA PHE A 161 -11.42 -18.88 5.39
C PHE A 161 -12.24 -19.04 6.67
N ALA A 162 -13.54 -18.84 6.54
CA ALA A 162 -14.53 -19.14 7.56
C ALA A 162 -15.62 -20.01 6.92
N ASP A 163 -15.87 -21.21 7.47
CA ASP A 163 -16.83 -22.17 6.92
C ASP A 163 -16.62 -22.46 5.42
N ASP A 164 -15.32 -22.61 5.01
CA ASP A 164 -14.86 -22.77 3.63
C ASP A 164 -15.08 -21.58 2.70
N GLU A 165 -15.62 -20.48 3.17
CA GLU A 165 -15.80 -19.26 2.43
C GLU A 165 -14.60 -18.32 2.61
N LEU A 166 -14.16 -17.63 1.53
CA LEU A 166 -13.11 -16.61 1.61
C LEU A 166 -13.61 -15.42 2.42
N ALA A 167 -12.99 -15.22 3.59
CA ALA A 167 -13.41 -14.22 4.56
C ALA A 167 -12.45 -13.02 4.67
N GLY A 168 -11.24 -13.18 4.15
CA GLY A 168 -10.23 -12.12 4.16
C GLY A 168 -8.96 -12.58 3.49
N TRP A 169 -8.01 -11.66 3.30
CA TRP A 169 -6.76 -11.94 2.61
C TRP A 169 -5.63 -11.00 3.02
N CYS A 170 -4.43 -11.35 2.61
CA CYS A 170 -3.28 -10.44 2.48
C CYS A 170 -2.33 -10.96 1.39
N GLU A 171 -1.34 -10.15 1.06
CA GLU A 171 -0.24 -10.53 0.21
C GLU A 171 1.11 -10.37 0.92
N LEU A 172 2.09 -11.20 0.52
CA LEU A 172 3.48 -11.13 0.97
C LEU A 172 4.37 -10.99 -0.26
N ARG A 173 4.96 -9.81 -0.43
CA ARG A 173 5.93 -9.50 -1.48
C ARG A 173 7.33 -9.70 -0.93
N VAL A 174 8.22 -10.37 -1.68
CA VAL A 174 9.58 -10.66 -1.21
C VAL A 174 10.61 -10.29 -2.27
N GLY A 175 11.62 -9.53 -1.86
CA GLY A 175 12.74 -9.13 -2.73
C GLY A 175 13.92 -8.64 -1.92
N ASP A 176 15.15 -9.00 -2.32
CA ASP A 176 16.43 -8.54 -1.76
C ASP A 176 16.54 -8.66 -0.21
N GLY A 177 15.98 -9.75 0.33
CA GLY A 177 15.98 -10.00 1.77
C GLY A 177 15.04 -9.08 2.57
N VAL A 178 14.08 -8.46 1.90
CA VAL A 178 12.99 -7.68 2.50
C VAL A 178 11.65 -8.28 2.11
N ALA A 179 10.70 -8.34 3.04
CA ALA A 179 9.34 -8.79 2.79
C ALA A 179 8.34 -7.74 3.24
N GLN A 180 7.35 -7.46 2.41
CA GLN A 180 6.23 -6.57 2.70
C GLN A 180 4.94 -7.38 2.84
N ILE A 181 4.24 -7.22 3.96
CA ILE A 181 2.86 -7.66 4.11
C ILE A 181 1.97 -6.49 3.68
N GLU A 182 1.05 -6.73 2.74
CA GLU A 182 0.24 -5.68 2.14
C GLU A 182 -1.19 -6.15 1.90
N ASP A 183 -2.11 -5.20 1.66
CA ASP A 183 -3.46 -5.49 1.24
C ASP A 183 -4.23 -6.39 2.23
N VAL A 184 -4.06 -6.11 3.52
CA VAL A 184 -4.73 -6.86 4.59
C VAL A 184 -6.20 -6.46 4.65
N GLU A 185 -7.08 -7.37 4.33
CA GLU A 185 -8.52 -7.15 4.38
C GLU A 185 -9.26 -8.30 5.05
N VAL A 186 -10.35 -7.98 5.75
CA VAL A 186 -11.37 -8.92 6.21
C VAL A 186 -12.72 -8.36 5.82
N LEU A 187 -13.49 -9.14 5.07
CA LEU A 187 -14.83 -8.78 4.65
C LEU A 187 -15.72 -8.46 5.86
N GLN A 188 -16.59 -7.48 5.72
CA GLN A 188 -17.32 -6.87 6.82
C GLN A 188 -18.08 -7.89 7.66
N GLU A 189 -18.72 -8.85 7.04
CA GLU A 189 -19.52 -9.93 7.65
C GLU A 189 -18.69 -10.92 8.49
N PHE A 190 -17.37 -10.97 8.27
CA PHE A 190 -16.45 -11.85 8.97
C PHE A 190 -15.56 -11.13 10.00
N ARG A 191 -15.71 -9.81 10.15
CA ARG A 191 -14.94 -9.03 11.14
C ARG A 191 -15.24 -9.47 12.57
N GLY A 192 -14.31 -9.18 13.48
CA GLY A 192 -14.43 -9.55 14.89
C GLY A 192 -14.13 -11.02 15.23
N ARG A 193 -13.83 -11.88 14.24
CA ARG A 193 -13.53 -13.31 14.42
C ARG A 193 -12.03 -13.62 14.51
N GLY A 194 -11.14 -12.61 14.55
CA GLY A 194 -9.69 -12.80 14.64
C GLY A 194 -8.97 -13.09 13.33
N LEU A 195 -9.68 -13.15 12.20
CA LEU A 195 -9.14 -13.53 10.88
C LEU A 195 -8.03 -12.58 10.40
N GLY A 196 -8.18 -11.27 10.63
CA GLY A 196 -7.14 -10.29 10.27
C GLY A 196 -5.82 -10.56 11.00
N ARG A 197 -5.86 -10.96 12.28
CA ARG A 197 -4.67 -11.37 13.02
C ARG A 197 -4.09 -12.67 12.46
N ALA A 198 -4.94 -13.65 12.16
CA ALA A 198 -4.49 -14.95 11.67
C ALA A 198 -3.78 -14.82 10.32
N VAL A 199 -4.33 -14.05 9.37
CA VAL A 199 -3.74 -13.88 8.04
C VAL A 199 -2.42 -13.11 8.09
N VAL A 200 -2.33 -12.04 8.90
CA VAL A 200 -1.08 -11.28 9.07
C VAL A 200 -0.02 -12.12 9.79
N GLN A 201 -0.39 -12.89 10.84
CA GLN A 201 0.55 -13.77 11.54
C GLN A 201 1.09 -14.85 10.60
N HIS A 202 0.25 -15.46 9.76
CA HIS A 202 0.66 -16.46 8.79
C HIS A 202 1.67 -15.88 7.79
N ALA A 203 1.36 -14.71 7.21
CA ALA A 203 2.27 -14.02 6.30
C ALA A 203 3.57 -13.60 6.98
N LEU A 204 3.52 -13.13 8.23
CA LEU A 204 4.69 -12.77 9.03
C LEU A 204 5.59 -13.98 9.26
N GLU A 205 5.05 -15.13 9.66
CA GLU A 205 5.81 -16.37 9.86
C GLU A 205 6.51 -16.81 8.59
N HIS A 206 5.88 -16.64 7.43
CA HIS A 206 6.51 -16.91 6.14
C HIS A 206 7.59 -15.88 5.81
N GLY A 207 7.30 -14.59 5.98
CA GLY A 207 8.25 -13.51 5.75
C GLY A 207 9.53 -13.66 6.57
N LEU A 208 9.42 -14.02 7.84
CA LEU A 208 10.57 -14.25 8.74
C LEU A 208 11.45 -15.45 8.35
N ARG A 209 10.93 -16.40 7.56
CA ARG A 209 11.71 -17.51 7.02
C ARG A 209 12.44 -17.15 5.71
N THR A 210 11.99 -16.11 5.01
CA THR A 210 12.41 -15.80 3.64
C THR A 210 13.13 -14.46 3.50
N ALA A 211 13.08 -13.61 4.54
CA ALA A 211 13.67 -12.27 4.52
C ALA A 211 14.24 -11.87 5.89
N ASP A 212 15.22 -10.97 5.88
CA ASP A 212 15.83 -10.40 7.11
C ASP A 212 14.96 -9.31 7.73
N ILE A 213 14.14 -8.64 6.89
CA ILE A 213 13.28 -7.54 7.27
C ILE A 213 11.86 -7.87 6.82
N VAL A 214 10.90 -7.85 7.74
CA VAL A 214 9.48 -7.90 7.42
C VAL A 214 8.86 -6.58 7.83
N PHE A 215 8.15 -5.93 6.92
CA PHE A 215 7.48 -4.65 7.17
C PHE A 215 6.07 -4.63 6.59
N LEU A 216 5.30 -3.63 7.00
CA LEU A 216 4.02 -3.27 6.41
C LEU A 216 3.82 -1.75 6.49
N GLU A 217 2.83 -1.25 5.77
CA GLU A 217 2.39 0.14 5.88
C GLU A 217 0.96 0.18 6.43
N ALA A 218 0.67 1.20 7.23
CA ALA A 218 -0.66 1.42 7.81
C ALA A 218 -0.99 2.91 7.86
N LEU A 219 -2.25 3.27 7.66
CA LEU A 219 -2.72 4.62 7.89
C LEU A 219 -2.48 5.04 9.36
N ALA A 220 -1.98 6.25 9.56
CA ALA A 220 -1.64 6.75 10.89
C ALA A 220 -2.86 6.85 11.82
N ASP A 221 -4.04 7.12 11.25
CA ASP A 221 -5.29 7.34 11.97
C ASP A 221 -6.19 6.10 12.00
N ASP A 222 -5.73 4.96 11.45
CA ASP A 222 -6.53 3.74 11.41
C ASP A 222 -6.18 2.78 12.56
N TRP A 223 -7.20 2.05 13.04
CA TRP A 223 -7.13 1.10 14.15
C TRP A 223 -6.16 -0.10 13.93
N PRO A 224 -5.90 -0.61 12.71
CA PRO A 224 -5.01 -1.75 12.50
C PRO A 224 -3.60 -1.57 13.08
N ARG A 225 -3.14 -0.33 13.30
CA ARG A 225 -1.85 -0.07 13.95
C ARG A 225 -1.71 -0.72 15.33
N GLU A 226 -2.82 -0.83 16.08
CA GLU A 226 -2.80 -1.51 17.38
C GLU A 226 -2.62 -3.03 17.23
N LEU A 227 -3.24 -3.62 16.22
CA LEU A 227 -3.04 -5.01 15.86
C LEU A 227 -1.58 -5.26 15.49
N TYR A 228 -1.00 -4.41 14.65
CA TYR A 228 0.38 -4.55 14.20
C TYR A 228 1.37 -4.35 15.36
N ALA A 229 1.13 -3.43 16.27
CA ALA A 229 1.93 -3.28 17.47
C ALA A 229 1.90 -4.55 18.36
N LYS A 230 0.74 -5.20 18.49
CA LYS A 230 0.59 -6.50 19.20
C LYS A 230 1.27 -7.66 18.48
N LEU A 231 1.39 -7.59 17.14
CA LEU A 231 2.13 -8.55 16.33
C LEU A 231 3.65 -8.29 16.31
N GLY A 232 4.14 -7.28 17.03
CA GLY A 232 5.55 -7.00 17.17
C GLY A 232 6.14 -6.03 16.16
N PHE A 233 5.29 -5.33 15.41
CA PHE A 233 5.73 -4.27 14.50
C PHE A 233 5.96 -2.95 15.26
N THR A 234 6.99 -2.22 14.87
CA THR A 234 7.35 -0.91 15.44
C THR A 234 7.54 0.11 14.33
N LEU A 235 7.29 1.38 14.65
CA LEU A 235 7.45 2.50 13.71
C LEU A 235 8.93 2.66 13.34
N VAL A 236 9.21 2.69 12.03
CA VAL A 236 10.54 2.91 11.47
C VAL A 236 10.59 4.03 10.44
N GLY A 237 9.46 4.52 9.98
CA GLY A 237 9.37 5.63 9.03
C GLY A 237 7.93 6.06 8.79
N ARG A 238 7.76 7.10 7.99
CA ARG A 238 6.45 7.59 7.57
C ARG A 238 6.52 8.07 6.13
N ARG A 239 5.36 8.09 5.48
CA ARG A 239 5.16 8.66 4.15
C ARG A 239 3.95 9.58 4.18
N ASP A 240 4.06 10.74 3.58
CA ASP A 240 2.95 11.68 3.46
C ASP A 240 2.43 11.67 2.03
N PHE A 241 1.15 11.41 1.87
CA PHE A 241 0.43 11.35 0.60
C PHE A 241 -0.46 12.58 0.49
N TYR A 242 -0.10 13.49 -0.38
CA TYR A 242 -0.88 14.66 -0.70
C TYR A 242 -1.70 14.37 -1.97
N THR A 243 -3.03 14.46 -1.89
CA THR A 243 -3.91 14.15 -3.03
C THR A 243 -4.88 15.28 -3.27
N ARG A 244 -4.96 15.75 -4.51
CA ARG A 244 -5.95 16.71 -4.99
C ARG A 244 -6.81 16.07 -6.06
N LEU A 245 -8.12 16.06 -5.83
CA LEU A 245 -9.12 15.60 -6.79
C LEU A 245 -9.61 16.77 -7.62
N PRO A 246 -10.16 16.54 -8.85
CA PRO A 246 -10.79 17.58 -9.60
C PRO A 246 -11.98 18.15 -8.80
N PRO A 247 -12.31 19.42 -8.97
CA PRO A 247 -13.56 19.96 -8.42
C PRO A 247 -14.72 19.13 -8.99
N GLY A 248 -15.61 18.72 -8.07
CA GLY A 248 -16.79 17.92 -8.38
C GLY A 248 -17.80 18.67 -9.25
#